data_164925e29331eea8fba045eabe53d9cc
#
_entry.id   164925e29331eea8fba045eabe53d9cc
#
_cell.length_a   1.000
_cell.length_b   1.000
_cell.length_c   1.000
_cell.angle_alpha   90.00
_cell.angle_beta   90.00
_cell.angle_gamma   90.00
#
_symmetry.space_group_name_H-M   'P 1'
#
loop_
_entity.id
_entity.type
_entity.pdbx_description
1 polymer ?
#
loop_
_entity_poly.entity_id
_entity_poly.type
_entity_poly.pdbx_seq_one_letter_code
_entity_poly.pdbx_strand_id
1 'polypeptide(L)'
;MQTAVGVFGGGEYVNGVTAAPLMIEKAGNSTRAAISSLNCPPFVAVELCREHLGVHPCDRRSSVSEYKTLFPAIDFSLIENETDDLWQRDVRELHEEVAARGLRFLQWLWTRNEKEIAIVSHSSFLYYTLSAFGNDCNPTVKDEVCKHFANCELRSMVIVDKWNGESTNVVIDERNNEKVLE
;
A
#
# COMPACT_ATOMS: atom_id res chain seq x y z
N MET A 1 4.00 0.42 7.31
CA MET A 1 3.12 -0.19 8.34
C MET A 1 2.61 0.83 9.35
N GLN A 2 3.44 1.64 10.03
CA GLN A 2 2.99 2.61 11.03
C GLN A 2 1.88 3.55 10.53
N THR A 3 1.97 4.07 9.31
CA THR A 3 0.93 4.90 8.69
C THR A 3 -0.40 4.15 8.57
N ALA A 4 -0.36 2.91 8.06
CA ALA A 4 -1.55 2.08 7.92
C ALA A 4 -2.23 1.84 9.28
N VAL A 5 -1.45 1.41 10.27
CA VAL A 5 -1.95 1.16 11.63
C VAL A 5 -2.48 2.44 12.29
N GLY A 6 -1.81 3.58 12.07
CA GLY A 6 -2.24 4.87 12.63
C GLY A 6 -3.54 5.41 12.04
N VAL A 7 -3.89 5.03 10.81
CA VAL A 7 -5.11 5.51 10.11
C VAL A 7 -6.26 4.53 10.31
N PHE A 8 -6.02 3.23 10.17
CA PHE A 8 -7.06 2.20 10.11
C PHE A 8 -7.09 1.27 11.34
N GLY A 9 -6.15 1.41 12.27
CA GLY A 9 -6.08 0.59 13.48
C GLY A 9 -7.21 0.89 14.45
N GLY A 10 -7.40 0.00 15.41
CA GLY A 10 -8.27 0.22 16.55
C GLY A 10 -7.75 1.33 17.47
N GLY A 11 -8.46 1.61 18.54
CA GLY A 11 -8.02 2.57 19.54
C GLY A 11 -6.74 2.13 20.28
N GLU A 12 -6.46 2.79 21.40
CA GLU A 12 -5.33 2.45 22.27
C GLU A 12 -5.47 1.00 22.79
N TYR A 13 -4.36 0.27 22.76
CA TYR A 13 -4.33 -1.11 23.26
C TYR A 13 -4.33 -1.13 24.78
N VAL A 14 -5.27 -1.85 25.36
CA VAL A 14 -5.39 -2.03 26.81
C VAL A 14 -4.87 -3.41 27.19
N ASN A 15 -3.98 -3.48 28.16
CA ASN A 15 -3.48 -4.75 28.71
C ASN A 15 -4.63 -5.62 29.25
N GLY A 16 -4.56 -6.93 28.98
CA GLY A 16 -5.57 -7.89 29.41
C GLY A 16 -6.59 -8.24 28.34
N VAL A 17 -6.53 -7.60 27.15
CA VAL A 17 -7.30 -8.03 25.98
C VAL A 17 -6.62 -9.26 25.35
N THR A 18 -7.40 -10.25 24.95
CA THR A 18 -6.89 -11.52 24.37
C THR A 18 -6.35 -11.36 22.93
N ALA A 19 -6.75 -10.30 22.22
CA ALA A 19 -6.28 -10.02 20.87
C ALA A 19 -4.87 -9.41 20.88
N ALA A 20 -4.00 -9.86 19.97
CA ALA A 20 -2.68 -9.27 19.79
C ALA A 20 -2.82 -7.80 19.29
N PRO A 21 -1.91 -6.88 19.71
CA PRO A 21 -1.95 -5.52 19.21
C PRO A 21 -1.56 -5.46 17.71
N LEU A 22 -2.12 -4.50 16.98
CA LEU A 22 -1.64 -4.18 15.62
C LEU A 22 -0.22 -3.64 15.63
N MET A 23 0.12 -2.86 16.65
CA MET A 23 1.44 -2.30 16.84
C MET A 23 1.75 -2.25 18.34
N ILE A 24 2.93 -2.70 18.72
CA ILE A 24 3.42 -2.57 20.10
C ILE A 24 3.81 -1.12 20.42
N GLU A 25 3.90 -0.80 21.71
CA GLU A 25 4.42 0.50 22.18
C GLU A 25 5.84 0.76 21.62
N LYS A 26 6.10 1.97 21.20
CA LYS A 26 7.42 2.44 20.69
C LYS A 26 7.96 1.66 19.48
N ALA A 27 7.09 1.02 18.69
CA ALA A 27 7.51 0.35 17.48
C ALA A 27 8.27 1.29 16.52
N GLY A 28 9.43 0.85 16.04
CA GLY A 28 10.25 1.58 15.07
C GLY A 28 10.70 2.97 15.54
N ASN A 29 11.11 3.10 16.80
CA ASN A 29 11.52 4.37 17.45
C ASN A 29 10.42 5.43 17.54
N SER A 30 9.15 5.06 17.37
CA SER A 30 8.04 5.97 17.62
C SER A 30 7.83 6.20 19.11
N THR A 31 7.25 7.33 19.49
CA THR A 31 6.82 7.61 20.87
C THR A 31 5.35 7.21 21.11
N ARG A 32 4.72 6.51 20.16
CA ARG A 32 3.31 6.17 20.21
C ARG A 32 3.04 5.00 21.15
N ALA A 33 1.87 5.05 21.80
CA ALA A 33 1.32 3.92 22.54
C ALA A 33 1.01 2.74 21.60
N ALA A 34 0.82 1.56 22.17
CA ALA A 34 0.39 0.39 21.44
C ALA A 34 -1.02 0.61 20.84
N ILE A 35 -1.26 0.07 19.64
CA ILE A 35 -2.52 0.21 18.91
C ILE A 35 -3.22 -1.14 18.86
N SER A 36 -4.51 -1.15 19.19
CA SER A 36 -5.35 -2.34 19.23
C SER A 36 -5.67 -2.86 17.82
N SER A 37 -5.84 -4.17 17.70
CA SER A 37 -6.42 -4.83 16.52
C SER A 37 -7.94 -4.98 16.60
N LEU A 38 -8.59 -4.53 17.65
CA LEU A 38 -10.03 -4.64 17.81
C LEU A 38 -10.76 -3.58 16.98
N ASN A 39 -11.88 -3.99 16.37
CA ASN A 39 -12.73 -3.10 15.57
C ASN A 39 -12.01 -2.39 14.41
N CYS A 40 -11.02 -3.04 13.81
CA CYS A 40 -10.33 -2.55 12.63
C CYS A 40 -10.40 -3.59 11.49
N PRO A 41 -10.17 -3.18 10.24
CA PRO A 41 -10.06 -4.13 9.14
C PRO A 41 -8.82 -5.04 9.30
N PRO A 42 -8.79 -6.22 8.66
CA PRO A 42 -7.59 -7.04 8.61
C PRO A 42 -6.46 -6.30 7.85
N PHE A 43 -5.23 -6.45 8.34
CA PHE A 43 -4.03 -5.90 7.74
C PHE A 43 -3.20 -7.01 7.11
N VAL A 44 -2.85 -6.86 5.85
CA VAL A 44 -2.02 -7.81 5.10
C VAL A 44 -0.80 -7.09 4.53
N ALA A 45 0.39 -7.60 4.82
CA ALA A 45 1.63 -7.09 4.25
C ALA A 45 1.89 -7.73 2.88
N VAL A 46 2.19 -6.89 1.88
CA VAL A 46 2.40 -7.33 0.49
C VAL A 46 3.70 -6.75 -0.06
N GLU A 47 4.63 -7.63 -0.51
CA GLU A 47 5.91 -7.21 -1.10
C GLU A 47 5.74 -6.37 -2.37
N LEU A 48 4.73 -6.68 -3.18
CA LEU A 48 4.52 -6.02 -4.47
C LEU A 48 4.28 -4.51 -4.37
N CYS A 49 3.75 -4.01 -3.24
CA CYS A 49 3.44 -2.59 -3.06
C CYS A 49 4.48 -1.81 -2.23
N ARG A 50 5.72 -2.31 -2.17
CA ARG A 50 6.85 -1.60 -1.54
C ARG A 50 7.27 -0.37 -2.34
N GLU A 51 8.06 0.50 -1.69
CA GLU A 51 8.69 1.64 -2.35
C GLU A 51 9.65 1.17 -3.48
N HIS A 52 10.10 2.10 -4.26
CA HIS A 52 11.14 1.97 -5.28
C HIS A 52 12.40 1.32 -4.67
N LEU A 53 12.77 0.14 -5.15
CA LEU A 53 13.77 -0.72 -4.53
C LEU A 53 15.22 -0.28 -4.83
N GLY A 54 16.12 -0.63 -3.93
CA GLY A 54 17.57 -0.53 -4.09
C GLY A 54 18.18 0.82 -3.75
N VAL A 55 19.51 0.83 -3.60
CA VAL A 55 20.41 1.96 -3.31
C VAL A 55 20.15 2.63 -1.97
N HIS A 56 18.95 3.10 -1.68
CA HIS A 56 18.65 3.83 -0.46
C HIS A 56 18.35 2.88 0.71
N PRO A 57 19.11 2.96 1.82
CA PRO A 57 18.90 2.08 2.98
C PRO A 57 17.50 2.17 3.60
N CYS A 58 16.81 3.32 3.47
CA CYS A 58 15.45 3.50 3.98
C CYS A 58 14.40 2.65 3.23
N ASP A 59 14.70 2.21 2.00
CA ASP A 59 13.82 1.39 1.19
C ASP A 59 14.02 -0.12 1.47
N ARG A 60 15.08 -0.46 2.22
CA ARG A 60 15.34 -1.82 2.67
C ARG A 60 14.40 -2.19 3.81
N ARG A 61 13.74 -3.36 3.70
CA ARG A 61 12.93 -3.86 4.80
C ARG A 61 13.77 -4.61 5.84
N SER A 62 13.32 -4.59 7.07
CA SER A 62 13.77 -5.50 8.12
C SER A 62 13.30 -6.93 7.88
N SER A 63 13.74 -7.87 8.71
CA SER A 63 13.27 -9.25 8.67
C SER A 63 11.77 -9.37 8.99
N VAL A 64 11.14 -10.40 8.48
CA VAL A 64 9.72 -10.68 8.79
C VAL A 64 9.52 -10.94 10.28
N SER A 65 10.46 -11.62 10.92
CA SER A 65 10.45 -11.87 12.37
C SER A 65 10.48 -10.59 13.20
N GLU A 66 11.31 -9.59 12.81
CA GLU A 66 11.28 -8.27 13.43
C GLU A 66 9.92 -7.59 13.26
N TYR A 67 9.35 -7.59 12.07
CA TYR A 67 8.04 -6.98 11.85
C TYR A 67 6.93 -7.67 12.61
N LYS A 68 6.92 -9.00 12.68
CA LYS A 68 5.96 -9.76 13.51
C LYS A 68 6.06 -9.41 15.00
N THR A 69 7.26 -9.09 15.48
CA THR A 69 7.44 -8.62 16.86
C THR A 69 6.84 -7.23 17.08
N LEU A 70 7.03 -6.32 16.12
CA LEU A 70 6.55 -4.94 16.21
C LEU A 70 5.05 -4.79 15.87
N PHE A 71 4.53 -5.66 15.01
CA PHE A 71 3.17 -5.62 14.45
C PHE A 71 2.51 -7.01 14.53
N PRO A 72 2.23 -7.53 15.74
CA PRO A 72 1.84 -8.93 15.93
C PRO A 72 0.53 -9.35 15.23
N ALA A 73 -0.40 -8.43 15.01
CA ALA A 73 -1.68 -8.72 14.38
C ALA A 73 -1.73 -8.42 12.87
N ILE A 74 -0.61 -8.03 12.26
CA ILE A 74 -0.53 -7.91 10.80
C ILE A 74 -0.21 -9.28 10.19
N ASP A 75 -0.91 -9.63 9.14
CA ASP A 75 -0.66 -10.86 8.37
C ASP A 75 0.55 -10.66 7.42
N PHE A 76 1.60 -11.45 7.64
CA PHE A 76 2.81 -11.48 6.81
C PHE A 76 2.90 -12.78 5.98
N SER A 77 1.83 -13.54 5.84
CA SER A 77 1.84 -14.85 5.17
C SER A 77 2.19 -14.77 3.67
N LEU A 78 1.99 -13.60 3.06
CA LEU A 78 2.32 -13.34 1.65
C LEU A 78 3.77 -12.91 1.43
N ILE A 79 4.58 -12.80 2.49
CA ILE A 79 6.01 -12.48 2.37
C ILE A 79 6.79 -13.79 2.54
N GLU A 80 7.35 -14.27 1.44
CA GLU A 80 7.99 -15.59 1.38
C GLU A 80 9.36 -15.61 2.07
N ASN A 81 10.15 -14.54 1.89
CA ASN A 81 11.53 -14.49 2.36
C ASN A 81 11.65 -13.78 3.71
N GLU A 82 12.37 -14.38 4.65
CA GLU A 82 12.66 -13.81 5.96
C GLU A 82 13.43 -12.49 5.82
N THR A 83 14.48 -12.49 4.99
CA THR A 83 15.33 -11.34 4.69
C THR A 83 14.88 -10.60 3.43
N ASP A 84 15.37 -9.37 3.25
CA ASP A 84 15.08 -8.56 2.07
C ASP A 84 15.99 -8.94 0.90
N ASP A 85 15.55 -9.88 0.08
CA ASP A 85 16.28 -10.35 -1.10
C ASP A 85 16.02 -9.49 -2.35
N LEU A 86 15.03 -8.58 -2.29
CA LEU A 86 14.69 -7.70 -3.42
C LEU A 86 15.50 -6.41 -3.42
N TRP A 87 15.94 -5.95 -2.26
CA TRP A 87 16.72 -4.72 -2.15
C TRP A 87 18.21 -5.00 -2.43
N GLN A 88 18.80 -4.21 -3.32
CA GLN A 88 20.21 -4.28 -3.66
C GLN A 88 20.90 -2.96 -3.36
N ARG A 89 22.13 -3.04 -2.85
CA ARG A 89 22.90 -1.86 -2.42
C ARG A 89 23.29 -0.94 -3.56
N ASP A 90 23.65 -1.52 -4.71
CA ASP A 90 24.29 -0.81 -5.82
C ASP A 90 23.40 -0.78 -7.08
N VAL A 91 22.19 -1.32 -7.00
CA VAL A 91 21.26 -1.38 -8.13
C VAL A 91 19.93 -0.74 -7.73
N ARG A 92 19.56 0.32 -8.44
CA ARG A 92 18.21 0.93 -8.33
C ARG A 92 17.26 0.25 -9.31
N GLU A 93 16.10 -0.14 -8.83
CA GLU A 93 15.00 -0.65 -9.66
C GLU A 93 14.67 0.39 -10.76
N LEU A 94 14.46 -0.03 -11.99
CA LEU A 94 14.06 0.88 -13.06
C LEU A 94 12.59 1.30 -12.91
N HIS A 95 12.22 2.47 -13.44
CA HIS A 95 10.83 2.97 -13.35
C HIS A 95 9.83 2.03 -14.01
N GLU A 96 10.23 1.39 -15.11
CA GLU A 96 9.45 0.39 -15.82
C GLU A 96 9.27 -0.90 -15.00
N GLU A 97 10.26 -1.26 -14.18
CA GLU A 97 10.19 -2.40 -13.27
C GLU A 97 9.24 -2.11 -12.10
N VAL A 98 9.26 -0.88 -11.57
CA VAL A 98 8.28 -0.42 -10.56
C VAL A 98 6.87 -0.50 -11.13
N ALA A 99 6.65 0.02 -12.35
CA ALA A 99 5.35 -0.03 -13.03
C ALA A 99 4.89 -1.48 -13.27
N ALA A 100 5.79 -2.36 -13.72
CA ALA A 100 5.50 -3.77 -13.94
C ALA A 100 5.16 -4.50 -12.62
N ARG A 101 5.86 -4.17 -11.52
CA ARG A 101 5.55 -4.67 -10.18
C ARG A 101 4.20 -4.15 -9.70
N GLY A 102 3.89 -2.88 -9.96
CA GLY A 102 2.60 -2.27 -9.72
C GLY A 102 1.46 -2.96 -10.45
N LEU A 103 1.65 -3.30 -11.73
CA LEU A 103 0.66 -4.05 -12.50
C LEU A 103 0.39 -5.44 -11.89
N ARG A 104 1.43 -6.17 -11.48
CA ARG A 104 1.26 -7.46 -10.77
C ARG A 104 0.50 -7.29 -9.46
N PHE A 105 0.76 -6.18 -8.73
CA PHE A 105 0.01 -5.86 -7.53
C PHE A 105 -1.48 -5.61 -7.82
N LEU A 106 -1.83 -4.87 -8.87
CA LEU A 106 -3.21 -4.65 -9.28
C LEU A 106 -3.89 -5.95 -9.74
N GLN A 107 -3.18 -6.82 -10.46
CA GLN A 107 -3.67 -8.14 -10.84
C GLN A 107 -3.95 -9.02 -9.60
N TRP A 108 -3.08 -8.96 -8.58
CA TRP A 108 -3.34 -9.62 -7.31
C TRP A 108 -4.56 -9.03 -6.59
N LEU A 109 -4.73 -7.70 -6.56
CA LEU A 109 -5.92 -7.07 -6.01
C LEU A 109 -7.20 -7.56 -6.70
N TRP A 110 -7.14 -7.80 -8.00
CA TRP A 110 -8.29 -8.32 -8.77
C TRP A 110 -8.74 -9.72 -8.31
N THR A 111 -7.88 -10.47 -7.68
CA THR A 111 -8.23 -11.79 -7.10
C THR A 111 -8.91 -11.69 -5.73
N ARG A 112 -9.00 -10.49 -5.15
CA ARG A 112 -9.57 -10.27 -3.82
C ARG A 112 -11.09 -10.20 -3.88
N ASN A 113 -11.74 -10.67 -2.80
CA ASN A 113 -13.20 -10.67 -2.68
C ASN A 113 -13.74 -9.45 -1.91
N GLU A 114 -12.87 -8.66 -1.31
CA GLU A 114 -13.22 -7.46 -0.57
C GLU A 114 -13.71 -6.38 -1.53
N LYS A 115 -14.81 -5.69 -1.17
CA LYS A 115 -15.38 -4.62 -2.01
C LYS A 115 -14.62 -3.31 -1.88
N GLU A 116 -14.01 -3.08 -0.73
CA GLU A 116 -13.24 -1.87 -0.40
C GLU A 116 -11.90 -2.31 0.15
N ILE A 117 -10.81 -1.81 -0.42
CA ILE A 117 -9.44 -2.13 -0.01
C ILE A 117 -8.68 -0.82 0.14
N ALA A 118 -8.11 -0.59 1.33
CA ALA A 118 -7.18 0.52 1.55
C ALA A 118 -5.75 0.05 1.26
N ILE A 119 -5.08 0.73 0.34
CA ILE A 119 -3.68 0.48 -0.02
C ILE A 119 -2.84 1.59 0.62
N VAL A 120 -1.94 1.21 1.52
CA VAL A 120 -0.98 2.14 2.12
C VAL A 120 0.41 1.79 1.60
N SER A 121 0.94 2.65 0.77
CA SER A 121 2.21 2.46 0.09
C SER A 121 3.02 3.77 0.08
N HIS A 122 3.83 4.00 -0.91
CA HIS A 122 4.79 5.09 -1.01
C HIS A 122 4.60 5.87 -2.32
N SER A 123 5.06 7.12 -2.31
CA SER A 123 4.80 8.07 -3.40
C SER A 123 5.34 7.59 -4.75
N SER A 124 6.58 7.10 -4.81
CA SER A 124 7.17 6.66 -6.09
C SER A 124 6.49 5.41 -6.64
N PHE A 125 6.23 4.41 -5.79
CA PHE A 125 5.51 3.21 -6.21
C PHE A 125 4.13 3.56 -6.78
N LEU A 126 3.34 4.35 -6.06
CA LEU A 126 2.00 4.75 -6.49
C LEU A 126 2.06 5.56 -7.78
N TYR A 127 3.00 6.51 -7.88
CA TYR A 127 3.18 7.34 -9.08
C TYR A 127 3.46 6.48 -10.33
N TYR A 128 4.49 5.62 -10.29
CA TYR A 128 4.85 4.81 -11.46
C TYR A 128 3.81 3.76 -11.81
N THR A 129 3.17 3.16 -10.79
CA THR A 129 2.07 2.23 -11.00
C THR A 129 0.90 2.89 -11.72
N LEU A 130 0.43 4.03 -11.23
CA LEU A 130 -0.72 4.71 -11.80
C LEU A 130 -0.42 5.39 -13.13
N SER A 131 0.78 5.94 -13.31
CA SER A 131 1.21 6.55 -14.57
C SER A 131 1.25 5.55 -15.74
N ALA A 132 1.41 4.25 -15.46
CA ALA A 132 1.33 3.21 -16.48
C ALA A 132 -0.03 3.16 -17.21
N PHE A 133 -1.10 3.62 -16.56
CA PHE A 133 -2.46 3.68 -17.13
C PHE A 133 -2.79 5.03 -17.77
N GLY A 134 -1.94 6.04 -17.63
CA GLY A 134 -2.23 7.42 -18.06
C GLY A 134 -2.41 7.61 -19.57
N ASN A 135 -2.00 6.66 -20.40
CA ASN A 135 -2.10 6.79 -21.86
C ASN A 135 -3.49 6.41 -22.40
N ASP A 136 -4.27 5.66 -21.62
CA ASP A 136 -5.56 5.09 -22.05
C ASP A 136 -6.76 5.77 -21.37
N CYS A 137 -6.55 6.90 -20.72
CA CYS A 137 -7.58 7.63 -20.00
C CYS A 137 -7.76 9.07 -20.52
N ASN A 138 -8.89 9.69 -20.14
CA ASN A 138 -9.14 11.10 -20.42
C ASN A 138 -8.00 11.99 -19.90
N PRO A 139 -7.57 13.06 -20.62
CA PRO A 139 -6.49 13.95 -20.17
C PRO A 139 -6.64 14.47 -18.75
N THR A 140 -7.84 14.82 -18.30
CA THR A 140 -8.09 15.28 -16.93
C THR A 140 -7.81 14.19 -15.90
N VAL A 141 -8.22 12.95 -16.19
CA VAL A 141 -7.93 11.77 -15.35
C VAL A 141 -6.43 11.48 -15.34
N LYS A 142 -5.78 11.55 -16.53
CA LYS A 142 -4.33 11.40 -16.65
C LYS A 142 -3.59 12.37 -15.74
N ASP A 143 -3.96 13.65 -15.77
CA ASP A 143 -3.31 14.69 -14.96
C ASP A 143 -3.46 14.41 -13.45
N GLU A 144 -4.56 13.83 -13.00
CA GLU A 144 -4.75 13.45 -11.60
C GLU A 144 -3.99 12.16 -11.23
N VAL A 145 -4.08 11.14 -12.08
CA VAL A 145 -3.44 9.82 -11.85
C VAL A 145 -1.92 9.93 -11.86
N CYS A 146 -1.36 10.78 -12.74
CA CYS A 146 0.08 10.97 -12.93
C CYS A 146 0.68 12.04 -12.00
N LYS A 147 0.04 12.39 -10.90
CA LYS A 147 0.61 13.24 -9.84
C LYS A 147 1.25 12.39 -8.74
N HIS A 148 2.39 12.85 -8.22
CA HIS A 148 2.93 12.30 -6.98
C HIS A 148 1.96 12.49 -5.83
N PHE A 149 1.91 11.51 -4.93
CA PHE A 149 1.16 11.64 -3.69
C PHE A 149 1.94 12.49 -2.69
N ALA A 150 1.23 13.41 -2.02
CA ALA A 150 1.75 14.11 -0.86
C ALA A 150 1.80 13.17 0.37
N ASN A 151 2.47 13.60 1.43
CA ASN A 151 2.50 12.83 2.67
C ASN A 151 1.10 12.69 3.26
N CYS A 152 0.71 11.46 3.57
CA CYS A 152 -0.62 11.11 4.11
C CYS A 152 -1.79 11.52 3.21
N GLU A 153 -1.55 11.74 1.92
CA GLU A 153 -2.62 11.97 0.95
C GLU A 153 -3.42 10.70 0.73
N LEU A 154 -4.74 10.83 0.74
CA LEU A 154 -5.68 9.78 0.39
C LEU A 154 -6.34 10.11 -0.95
N ARG A 155 -6.28 9.17 -1.89
CA ARG A 155 -7.06 9.21 -3.14
C ARG A 155 -7.97 8.00 -3.17
N SER A 156 -9.23 8.21 -3.46
CA SER A 156 -10.20 7.14 -3.73
C SER A 156 -10.29 6.92 -5.23
N MET A 157 -10.28 5.67 -5.68
CA MET A 157 -10.38 5.34 -7.10
C MET A 157 -11.09 4.01 -7.31
N VAL A 158 -11.74 3.89 -8.46
CA VAL A 158 -12.32 2.63 -8.94
C VAL A 158 -11.44 2.12 -10.06
N ILE A 159 -10.95 0.89 -9.94
CA ILE A 159 -10.20 0.21 -10.99
C ILE A 159 -11.16 -0.70 -11.74
N VAL A 160 -11.27 -0.49 -13.05
CA VAL A 160 -12.15 -1.27 -13.93
C VAL A 160 -11.30 -2.08 -14.90
N ASP A 161 -11.52 -3.40 -14.95
CA ASP A 161 -10.94 -4.25 -15.98
C ASP A 161 -11.87 -4.24 -17.22
N LYS A 162 -11.37 -3.72 -18.33
CA LYS A 162 -12.09 -3.68 -19.62
C LYS A 162 -11.59 -4.75 -20.60
N TRP A 163 -11.23 -5.92 -20.11
CA TRP A 163 -10.72 -7.00 -20.96
C TRP A 163 -11.69 -7.47 -22.08
N ASN A 164 -12.91 -6.97 -22.16
CA ASN A 164 -13.88 -7.32 -23.21
C ASN A 164 -13.82 -6.42 -24.45
N GLY A 165 -12.66 -5.91 -24.84
CA GLY A 165 -12.46 -5.31 -26.17
C GLY A 165 -12.77 -3.81 -26.28
N GLU A 166 -13.07 -3.12 -25.19
CA GLU A 166 -13.28 -1.67 -25.17
C GLU A 166 -12.36 -0.97 -24.16
N SER A 167 -11.90 0.24 -24.51
CA SER A 167 -10.86 1.01 -23.79
C SER A 167 -11.11 1.19 -22.29
N THR A 168 -10.04 1.13 -21.50
CA THR A 168 -10.07 1.31 -20.04
C THR A 168 -10.29 2.75 -19.61
N ASN A 169 -11.29 3.02 -18.77
CA ASN A 169 -11.45 4.28 -18.07
C ASN A 169 -11.16 4.08 -16.58
N VAL A 170 -10.28 4.87 -16.00
CA VAL A 170 -10.12 4.98 -14.56
C VAL A 170 -11.08 6.05 -14.07
N VAL A 171 -11.99 5.71 -13.17
CA VAL A 171 -12.89 6.67 -12.52
C VAL A 171 -12.33 6.98 -11.13
N ILE A 172 -12.04 8.24 -10.87
CA ILE A 172 -11.62 8.73 -9.55
C ILE A 172 -12.84 9.30 -8.86
N ASP A 173 -13.19 8.74 -7.71
CA ASP A 173 -14.26 9.23 -6.83
C ASP A 173 -13.65 10.06 -5.69
N GLU A 174 -13.84 11.36 -5.74
CA GLU A 174 -13.40 12.31 -4.71
C GLU A 174 -14.53 12.61 -3.73
N ARG A 175 -14.87 11.71 -2.81
CA ARG A 175 -15.90 11.96 -1.77
C ARG A 175 -15.39 12.72 -0.55
N ASN A 176 -14.62 13.72 -0.75
CA ASN A 176 -14.68 14.99 -0.04
C ASN A 176 -14.51 16.16 -1.00
N ASN A 177 -14.51 15.88 -2.32
CA ASN A 177 -14.66 16.80 -3.45
C ASN A 177 -15.06 15.92 -4.66
N GLU A 178 -16.30 15.44 -4.67
CA GLU A 178 -16.79 14.47 -5.65
C GLU A 178 -16.82 15.02 -7.07
N LYS A 179 -16.13 14.39 -8.00
CA LYS A 179 -16.43 14.44 -9.43
C LYS A 179 -16.46 13.01 -9.95
N VAL A 180 -17.64 12.54 -10.24
CA VAL A 180 -17.85 11.34 -11.05
C VAL A 180 -17.74 11.79 -12.51
N LEU A 181 -16.82 11.21 -13.26
CA LEU A 181 -16.73 11.39 -14.72
C LEU A 181 -17.22 10.12 -15.37
N GLU A 182 -18.31 10.25 -16.13
CA GLU A 182 -18.82 9.22 -17.02
C GLU A 182 -17.93 9.05 -18.27
#